data_178e5ca6da7d070d1901c58d0854e1b7
#
_entry.id   178e5ca6da7d070d1901c58d0854e1b7
#
_cell.length_a   1.000
_cell.length_b   1.000
_cell.length_c   1.000
_cell.angle_alpha   90.00
_cell.angle_beta   90.00
_cell.angle_gamma   90.00
#
_symmetry.space_group_name_H-M   'P 1'
#
loop_
_entity.id
_entity.type
_entity.pdbx_description
1 polymer ?
#
loop_
_entity_poly.entity_id
_entity_poly.type
_entity_poly.pdbx_seq_one_letter_code
_entity_poly.pdbx_strand_id
1 'polypeptide(L)'
;MSIYKLWHGILPNFSKDSRYTLGNKIDSLFLEVIENIVKAGYSDKVEKQIFLKRASVKLDLLKLFLQISWEIKSLDNKKYINLSEKLNEIGKMLGGWIKSIK
;
A
#
# COMPACT_ATOMS: atom_id res chain seq x y z
N MET A 1 -6.84 -5.70 8.06
CA MET A 1 -5.40 -5.85 7.83
C MET A 1 -4.60 -5.03 8.82
N SER A 2 -3.57 -5.65 9.42
CA SER A 2 -2.77 -5.00 10.44
C SER A 2 -1.98 -3.80 9.92
N ILE A 3 -1.51 -3.84 8.67
CA ILE A 3 -0.75 -2.73 8.08
C ILE A 3 -1.62 -1.48 7.90
N TYR A 4 -2.89 -1.63 7.51
CA TYR A 4 -3.77 -0.47 7.37
C TYR A 4 -4.05 0.16 8.74
N LYS A 5 -4.23 -0.65 9.77
CA LYS A 5 -4.41 -0.15 11.13
C LYS A 5 -3.19 0.63 11.61
N LEU A 6 -1.99 0.14 11.29
CA LEU A 6 -0.75 0.85 11.60
C LEU A 6 -0.72 2.21 10.91
N TRP A 7 -1.02 2.24 9.61
CA TRP A 7 -1.09 3.47 8.82
C TRP A 7 -2.14 4.43 9.38
N HIS A 8 -3.32 3.93 9.68
CA HIS A 8 -4.42 4.75 10.20
C HIS A 8 -4.02 5.45 11.49
N GLY A 9 -3.25 4.78 12.35
CA GLY A 9 -2.72 5.37 13.57
C GLY A 9 -1.64 6.43 13.32
N ILE A 10 -0.95 6.36 12.20
CA ILE A 10 0.10 7.32 11.82
C ILE A 10 -0.47 8.58 11.17
N LEU A 11 -1.55 8.44 10.41
CA LEU A 11 -2.13 9.53 9.61
C LEU A 11 -2.39 10.82 10.40
N PRO A 12 -2.95 10.78 11.63
CA PRO A 12 -3.16 12.01 12.41
C PRO A 12 -1.86 12.75 12.76
N ASN A 13 -0.72 12.06 12.72
CA ASN A 13 0.57 12.64 13.05
C ASN A 13 1.26 13.30 11.85
N PHE A 14 0.66 13.19 10.65
CA PHE A 14 1.14 13.93 9.49
C PHE A 14 0.98 15.43 9.74
N SER A 15 1.91 16.23 9.21
CA SER A 15 1.78 17.69 9.25
C SER A 15 0.45 18.09 8.58
N LYS A 16 -0.16 19.18 9.08
CA LYS A 16 -1.45 19.67 8.55
C LYS A 16 -1.40 19.86 7.03
N ASP A 17 -0.29 20.39 6.53
CA ASP A 17 -0.13 20.70 5.10
C ASP A 17 -0.12 19.44 4.23
N SER A 18 0.43 18.34 4.75
CA SER A 18 0.55 17.09 3.99
C SER A 18 -0.62 16.14 4.20
N ARG A 19 -1.40 16.31 5.30
CA ARG A 19 -2.48 15.38 5.66
C ARG A 19 -3.57 15.31 4.60
N TYR A 20 -3.97 16.46 4.07
CA TYR A 20 -5.06 16.55 3.09
C TYR A 20 -4.62 16.30 1.65
N THR A 21 -3.32 16.18 1.40
CA THR A 21 -2.77 15.87 0.08
C THR A 21 -2.16 14.48 0.10
N LEU A 22 -0.92 14.35 0.54
CA LEU A 22 -0.21 13.07 0.59
C LEU A 22 -0.90 12.05 1.49
N GLY A 23 -1.35 12.48 2.68
CA GLY A 23 -2.03 11.58 3.61
C GLY A 23 -3.28 10.95 3.01
N ASN A 24 -4.12 11.75 2.36
CA ASN A 24 -5.33 11.25 1.71
C ASN A 24 -5.01 10.33 0.53
N LYS A 25 -4.00 10.68 -0.26
CA LYS A 25 -3.58 9.87 -1.40
C LYS A 25 -3.05 8.51 -0.95
N ILE A 26 -2.23 8.50 0.08
CA ILE A 26 -1.67 7.27 0.66
C ILE A 26 -2.80 6.40 1.22
N ASP A 27 -3.74 7.01 1.94
CA ASP A 27 -4.90 6.29 2.49
C ASP A 27 -5.71 5.62 1.38
N SER A 28 -6.01 6.34 0.30
CA SER A 28 -6.71 5.81 -0.86
C SER A 28 -5.96 4.63 -1.48
N LEU A 29 -4.64 4.75 -1.62
CA LEU A 29 -3.82 3.69 -2.20
C LEU A 29 -3.82 2.43 -1.34
N PHE A 30 -3.76 2.56 -0.01
CA PHE A 30 -3.89 1.42 0.89
C PHE A 30 -5.23 0.69 0.65
N LEU A 31 -6.32 1.44 0.60
CA LEU A 31 -7.65 0.87 0.40
C LEU A 31 -7.77 0.21 -0.97
N GLU A 32 -7.20 0.81 -2.02
CA GLU A 32 -7.20 0.24 -3.37
C GLU A 32 -6.40 -1.06 -3.45
N VAL A 33 -5.26 -1.14 -2.77
CA VAL A 33 -4.48 -2.39 -2.69
C VAL A 33 -5.32 -3.48 -2.04
N ILE A 34 -5.92 -3.19 -0.89
CA ILE A 34 -6.76 -4.15 -0.15
C ILE A 34 -7.93 -4.59 -1.02
N GLU A 35 -8.62 -3.64 -1.65
CA GLU A 35 -9.78 -3.92 -2.50
C GLU A 35 -9.43 -4.87 -3.64
N ASN A 36 -8.33 -4.61 -4.34
CA ASN A 36 -7.89 -5.46 -5.45
C ASN A 36 -7.48 -6.86 -4.99
N ILE A 37 -6.85 -6.98 -3.83
CA ILE A 37 -6.50 -8.29 -3.25
C ILE A 37 -7.76 -9.09 -2.94
N VAL A 38 -8.76 -8.44 -2.34
CA VAL A 38 -10.04 -9.10 -2.01
C VAL A 38 -10.76 -9.53 -3.29
N LYS A 39 -10.84 -8.66 -4.28
CA LYS A 39 -11.45 -8.99 -5.58
C LYS A 39 -10.74 -10.16 -6.26
N ALA A 40 -9.42 -10.21 -6.18
CA ALA A 40 -8.64 -11.33 -6.73
C ALA A 40 -9.03 -12.65 -6.08
N GLY A 41 -9.30 -12.65 -4.77
CA GLY A 41 -9.70 -13.86 -4.04
C GLY A 41 -11.03 -14.43 -4.47
N TYR A 42 -11.93 -13.61 -5.02
CA TYR A 42 -13.27 -14.02 -5.45
C TYR A 42 -13.40 -14.15 -6.97
N SER A 43 -12.32 -13.96 -7.72
CA SER A 43 -12.36 -13.93 -9.18
C SER A 43 -11.89 -15.24 -9.80
N ASP A 44 -12.25 -15.46 -11.06
CA ASP A 44 -11.70 -16.57 -11.84
C ASP A 44 -10.22 -16.29 -12.17
N LYS A 45 -9.57 -17.26 -12.81
CA LYS A 45 -8.12 -17.18 -13.07
C LYS A 45 -7.72 -15.93 -13.89
N VAL A 46 -8.50 -15.58 -14.90
CA VAL A 46 -8.19 -14.44 -15.78
C VAL A 46 -8.36 -13.13 -15.04
N GLU A 47 -9.50 -12.94 -14.39
CA GLU A 47 -9.78 -11.74 -13.61
C GLU A 47 -8.85 -11.60 -12.42
N LYS A 48 -8.53 -12.71 -11.75
CA LYS A 48 -7.59 -12.75 -10.63
C LYS A 48 -6.25 -12.12 -11.01
N GLN A 49 -5.73 -12.49 -12.18
CA GLN A 49 -4.46 -11.94 -12.66
C GLN A 49 -4.54 -10.43 -12.85
N ILE A 50 -5.65 -9.93 -13.40
CA ILE A 50 -5.88 -8.49 -13.59
C ILE A 50 -5.87 -7.76 -12.24
N PHE A 51 -6.62 -8.26 -11.27
CA PHE A 51 -6.71 -7.61 -9.96
C PHE A 51 -5.39 -7.64 -9.20
N LEU A 52 -4.64 -8.74 -9.29
CA LEU A 52 -3.33 -8.84 -8.64
C LEU A 52 -2.33 -7.86 -9.25
N LYS A 53 -2.35 -7.68 -10.58
CA LYS A 53 -1.50 -6.70 -11.24
C LYS A 53 -1.86 -5.28 -10.85
N ARG A 54 -3.15 -4.97 -10.74
CA ARG A 54 -3.61 -3.66 -10.26
C ARG A 54 -3.14 -3.41 -8.82
N ALA A 55 -3.26 -4.40 -7.94
CA ALA A 55 -2.78 -4.29 -6.58
C ALA A 55 -1.28 -3.99 -6.54
N SER A 56 -0.50 -4.66 -7.40
CA SER A 56 0.94 -4.47 -7.49
C SER A 56 1.31 -3.05 -7.91
N VAL A 57 0.62 -2.50 -8.91
CA VAL A 57 0.83 -1.13 -9.36
C VAL A 57 0.50 -0.13 -8.25
N LYS A 58 -0.64 -0.32 -7.57
CA LYS A 58 -1.04 0.55 -6.47
C LYS A 58 -0.07 0.48 -5.30
N LEU A 59 0.47 -0.72 -5.04
CA LEU A 59 1.48 -0.92 -4.00
C LEU A 59 2.76 -0.14 -4.32
N ASP A 60 3.21 -0.16 -5.57
CA ASP A 60 4.40 0.58 -5.99
C ASP A 60 4.20 2.10 -5.83
N LEU A 61 3.02 2.60 -6.22
CA LEU A 61 2.68 4.00 -6.02
C LEU A 61 2.64 4.36 -4.54
N LEU A 62 2.08 3.49 -3.72
CA LEU A 62 2.01 3.67 -2.27
C LEU A 62 3.42 3.81 -1.68
N LYS A 63 4.33 2.94 -2.08
CA LYS A 63 5.73 3.01 -1.62
C LYS A 63 6.38 4.34 -2.02
N LEU A 64 6.12 4.80 -3.24
CA LEU A 64 6.66 6.07 -3.72
C LEU A 64 6.15 7.25 -2.88
N PHE A 65 4.85 7.31 -2.63
CA PHE A 65 4.28 8.41 -1.85
C PHE A 65 4.71 8.38 -0.39
N LEU A 66 4.95 7.19 0.18
CA LEU A 66 5.52 7.09 1.52
C LEU A 66 6.96 7.60 1.55
N GLN A 67 7.74 7.30 0.52
CA GLN A 67 9.11 7.81 0.40
C GLN A 67 9.13 9.33 0.31
N ILE A 68 8.25 9.92 -0.51
CA ILE A 68 8.11 11.36 -0.62
C ILE A 68 7.77 11.97 0.74
N SER A 69 6.81 11.36 1.44
CA SER A 69 6.38 11.83 2.77
C SER A 69 7.53 11.82 3.77
N TRP A 70 8.37 10.80 3.71
CA TRP A 70 9.56 10.69 4.54
C TRP A 70 10.60 11.77 4.16
N GLU A 71 10.83 11.98 2.87
CA GLU A 71 11.80 12.96 2.39
C GLU A 71 11.44 14.39 2.80
N ILE A 72 10.15 14.73 2.78
CA ILE A 72 9.68 16.05 3.21
C ILE A 72 9.39 16.13 4.71
N LYS A 73 9.78 15.09 5.46
CA LYS A 73 9.69 15.01 6.93
C LYS A 73 8.26 14.99 7.50
N SER A 74 7.27 14.63 6.67
CA SER A 74 5.90 14.39 7.15
C SER A 74 5.75 13.03 7.84
N LEU A 75 6.70 12.14 7.61
CA LEU A 75 6.75 10.79 8.17
C LEU A 75 8.14 10.55 8.74
N ASP A 76 8.24 10.15 10.02
CA ASP A 76 9.55 9.95 10.65
C ASP A 76 10.21 8.64 10.18
N ASN A 77 11.53 8.52 10.43
CA ASN A 77 12.32 7.37 9.99
C ASN A 77 11.77 6.03 10.50
N LYS A 78 11.45 5.97 11.77
CA LYS A 78 11.02 4.73 12.41
C LYS A 78 9.72 4.21 11.81
N LYS A 79 8.75 5.09 11.64
CA LYS A 79 7.46 4.75 11.04
C LYS A 79 7.60 4.41 9.57
N TYR A 80 8.44 5.14 8.84
CA TYR A 80 8.71 4.88 7.43
C TYR A 80 9.33 3.49 7.23
N ILE A 81 10.35 3.16 8.02
CA ILE A 81 11.01 1.85 7.94
C ILE A 81 10.02 0.73 8.24
N ASN A 82 9.24 0.88 9.30
CA ASN A 82 8.26 -0.13 9.70
C ASN A 82 7.21 -0.39 8.61
N LEU A 83 6.65 0.68 8.03
CA LEU A 83 5.69 0.57 6.94
C LEU A 83 6.33 -0.06 5.70
N SER A 84 7.54 0.38 5.35
CA SER A 84 8.25 -0.10 4.16
C SER A 84 8.53 -1.59 4.24
N GLU A 85 8.96 -2.10 5.40
CA GLU A 85 9.19 -3.52 5.60
C GLU A 85 7.92 -4.34 5.39
N LYS A 86 6.80 -3.89 5.94
CA LYS A 86 5.51 -4.56 5.80
C LYS A 86 5.00 -4.53 4.36
N LEU A 87 5.18 -3.41 3.67
CA LEU A 87 4.80 -3.29 2.25
C LEU A 87 5.67 -4.18 1.36
N ASN A 88 6.95 -4.32 1.67
CA ASN A 88 7.82 -5.23 0.94
C ASN A 88 7.39 -6.69 1.11
N GLU A 89 6.95 -7.08 2.30
CA GLU A 89 6.39 -8.42 2.54
C GLU A 89 5.16 -8.67 1.68
N ILE A 90 4.25 -7.69 1.63
CA ILE A 90 3.04 -7.78 0.79
C ILE A 90 3.43 -7.89 -0.69
N GLY A 91 4.41 -7.12 -1.13
CA GLY A 91 4.92 -7.18 -2.50
C GLY A 91 5.44 -8.56 -2.87
N LYS A 92 6.17 -9.21 -1.97
CA LYS A 92 6.66 -10.57 -2.18
C LYS A 92 5.51 -11.57 -2.28
N MET A 93 4.51 -11.43 -1.42
CA MET A 93 3.32 -12.30 -1.45
C MET A 93 2.55 -12.13 -2.75
N LEU A 94 2.34 -10.90 -3.21
CA LEU A 94 1.67 -10.62 -4.48
C LEU A 94 2.45 -11.19 -5.65
N GLY A 95 3.76 -11.00 -5.67
CA GLY A 95 4.62 -11.54 -6.72
C GLY A 95 4.55 -13.06 -6.80
N GLY A 96 4.59 -13.73 -5.65
CA GLY A 96 4.44 -15.19 -5.57
C GLY A 96 3.09 -15.66 -6.07
N TRP A 97 2.02 -14.96 -5.67
CA TRP A 97 0.66 -15.29 -6.10
C TRP A 97 0.50 -15.12 -7.61
N ILE A 98 0.99 -14.01 -8.17
CA ILE A 98 0.96 -13.76 -9.62
C ILE A 98 1.66 -14.90 -10.37
N LYS A 99 2.83 -15.34 -9.90
CA LYS A 99 3.57 -16.44 -10.51
C LYS A 99 2.80 -17.76 -10.46
N SER A 100 2.09 -18.01 -9.38
CA SER A 100 1.40 -19.29 -9.17
C SER A 100 0.20 -19.51 -10.08
N ILE A 101 -0.36 -18.44 -10.65
CA ILE A 101 -1.55 -18.53 -11.52
C ILE A 101 -1.23 -18.47 -13.02
N LYS A 102 0.02 -18.45 -13.39
CA LYS A 102 0.44 -18.48 -14.81
C LYS A 102 0.21 -19.85 -15.44
#